data_23383b4bf7c38df635e16d3eee750e3c
#
_entry.id   23383b4bf7c38df635e16d3eee750e3c
#
_cell.length_a   1.000
_cell.length_b   1.000
_cell.length_c   1.000
_cell.angle_alpha   90.00
_cell.angle_beta   90.00
_cell.angle_gamma   90.00
#
_symmetry.space_group_name_H-M   'P 1'
#
loop_
_entity.id
_entity.type
_entity.pdbx_description
1 polymer ?
#
loop_
_entity_poly.entity_id
_entity_poly.type
_entity_poly.pdbx_seq_one_letter_code
_entity_poly.pdbx_strand_id
1 'polypeptide(L)' 'MKKMTSQHNRLGDVMGNINDIISDLEEKRDDIEQNAWGKDRDMTDREQERYDEIGEQISNLEECVAYIENAMDCLGDYID' A
#
# COMPACT_ATOMS: atom_id res chain seq x y z
N MET A 1 7.14 -23.97 24.25
CA MET A 1 6.26 -23.04 23.54
C MET A 1 6.47 -23.14 22.04
N LYS A 2 5.39 -23.10 21.27
CA LYS A 2 5.50 -23.19 19.81
C LYS A 2 6.02 -21.88 19.23
N LYS A 3 7.04 -21.96 18.40
CA LYS A 3 7.64 -20.77 17.78
C LYS A 3 6.84 -20.32 16.57
N MET A 4 6.71 -19.02 16.39
CA MET A 4 5.96 -18.41 15.31
C MET A 4 6.85 -17.71 14.29
N THR A 5 8.10 -18.11 14.20
CA THR A 5 9.08 -17.50 13.29
C THR A 5 8.62 -17.55 11.83
N SER A 6 8.11 -18.70 11.39
CA SER A 6 7.62 -18.88 10.01
C SER A 6 6.45 -17.96 9.71
N GLN A 7 5.49 -17.87 10.64
CA GLN A 7 4.31 -17.01 10.50
C GLN A 7 4.71 -15.54 10.47
N HIS A 8 5.62 -15.13 11.34
CA HIS A 8 6.16 -13.77 11.37
C HIS A 8 6.82 -13.42 10.03
N ASN A 9 7.65 -14.31 9.50
CA ASN A 9 8.33 -14.09 8.23
C ASN A 9 7.35 -14.01 7.06
N ARG A 10 6.30 -14.83 7.06
CA ARG A 10 5.26 -14.80 6.04
C ARG A 10 4.48 -13.49 6.06
N LEU A 11 4.19 -12.97 7.24
CA LEU A 11 3.52 -11.67 7.37
C LEU A 11 4.42 -10.55 6.82
N GLY A 12 5.73 -10.63 7.06
CA GLY A 12 6.69 -9.69 6.49
C GLY A 12 6.69 -9.72 4.96
N ASP A 13 6.62 -10.92 4.37
CA ASP A 13 6.56 -11.10 2.92
C ASP A 13 5.27 -10.50 2.34
N VAL A 14 4.13 -10.75 2.99
CA VAL A 14 2.84 -10.18 2.58
C VAL A 14 2.89 -8.65 2.66
N MET A 15 3.44 -8.12 3.74
CA MET A 15 3.59 -6.67 3.92
C MET A 15 4.45 -6.06 2.80
N GLY A 16 5.55 -6.71 2.43
CA GLY A 16 6.40 -6.29 1.33
C GLY A 16 5.66 -6.27 0.00
N ASN A 17 4.86 -7.29 -0.27
CA ASN A 17 4.05 -7.38 -1.47
C ASN A 17 3.00 -6.26 -1.53
N ILE A 18 2.37 -5.96 -0.39
CA ILE A 18 1.39 -4.86 -0.32
C ILE A 18 2.08 -3.52 -0.55
N ASN A 19 3.25 -3.30 0.01
CA ASN A 19 4.02 -2.08 -0.20
C ASN A 19 4.40 -1.89 -1.68
N ASP A 20 4.72 -2.97 -2.38
CA ASP A 20 4.98 -2.92 -3.83
C ASP A 20 3.74 -2.48 -4.61
N ILE A 21 2.57 -2.98 -4.22
CA ILE A 21 1.29 -2.58 -4.84
C ILE A 21 1.02 -1.10 -4.57
N ILE A 22 1.28 -0.64 -3.34
CA ILE A 22 1.11 0.78 -2.97
C ILE A 22 2.01 1.66 -3.86
N SER A 23 3.26 1.26 -4.06
CA SER A 23 4.21 1.99 -4.90
C SER A 23 3.72 2.08 -6.34
N ASP A 24 3.18 0.98 -6.90
CA ASP A 24 2.62 0.95 -8.25
C ASP A 24 1.41 1.89 -8.36
N LEU A 25 0.56 1.91 -7.34
CA LEU A 25 -0.61 2.80 -7.31
C LEU A 25 -0.20 4.27 -7.21
N GLU A 26 0.80 4.58 -6.41
CA GLU A 26 1.34 5.94 -6.31
C GLU A 26 1.88 6.41 -7.66
N GLU A 27 2.59 5.54 -8.37
CA GLU A 27 3.13 5.82 -9.69
C GLU A 27 2.01 6.11 -10.70
N LYS A 28 0.94 5.31 -10.69
CA LYS A 28 -0.23 5.54 -11.54
C LYS A 28 -0.91 6.87 -11.24
N ARG A 29 -1.02 7.21 -9.97
CA ARG A 29 -1.61 8.49 -9.55
C ARG A 29 -0.78 9.66 -10.05
N ASP A 30 0.55 9.57 -9.92
CA ASP A 30 1.46 10.59 -10.40
C ASP A 30 1.38 10.75 -11.91
N ASP A 31 1.23 9.65 -12.66
CA ASP A 31 1.07 9.68 -14.10
C ASP A 31 -0.18 10.47 -14.51
N ILE A 32 -1.28 10.31 -13.77
CA ILE A 32 -2.51 11.05 -14.04
C ILE A 32 -2.28 12.55 -13.85
N GLU A 33 -1.62 12.94 -12.75
CA GLU A 33 -1.26 14.34 -12.49
C GLU A 33 -0.37 14.91 -13.59
N GLN A 34 0.69 14.21 -13.94
CA GLN A 34 1.65 14.66 -14.95
C GLN A 34 1.03 14.79 -16.32
N ASN A 35 0.11 13.90 -16.69
CA ASN A 35 -0.62 14.00 -17.95
C ASN A 35 -1.46 15.27 -18.03
N ALA A 36 -2.12 15.64 -16.94
CA ALA A 36 -2.90 16.87 -16.89
C ALA A 36 -2.00 18.09 -16.97
N TRP A 37 -0.95 18.14 -16.13
CA TRP A 37 -0.03 19.28 -16.07
C TRP A 37 0.80 19.43 -17.35
N GLY A 38 1.23 18.31 -17.93
CA GLY A 38 2.00 18.31 -19.17
C GLY A 38 1.25 18.87 -20.37
N LYS A 39 -0.09 18.85 -20.31
CA LYS A 39 -0.97 19.43 -21.35
C LYS A 39 -1.49 20.83 -20.97
N ASP A 40 -0.98 21.37 -19.88
CA ASP A 40 -1.35 22.70 -19.37
C ASP A 40 -2.87 22.84 -19.20
N ARG A 41 -3.47 21.83 -18.58
CA ARG A 41 -4.92 21.78 -18.32
C ARG A 41 -5.21 21.15 -16.98
N ASP A 42 -6.40 21.40 -16.46
CA ASP A 42 -6.89 20.73 -15.27
C ASP A 42 -7.25 19.27 -15.60
N MET A 43 -7.31 18.43 -14.58
CA MET A 43 -7.78 17.06 -14.73
C MET A 43 -9.22 17.06 -15.22
N THR A 44 -9.54 16.12 -16.12
CA THR A 44 -10.93 15.87 -16.49
C THR A 44 -11.64 15.25 -15.28
N ASP A 45 -12.97 15.26 -15.28
CA ASP A 45 -13.76 14.64 -14.20
C ASP A 45 -13.41 13.17 -14.05
N ARG A 46 -13.19 12.48 -15.15
CA ARG A 46 -12.81 11.05 -15.15
C ARG A 46 -11.42 10.85 -14.57
N GLU A 47 -10.46 11.71 -14.90
CA GLU A 47 -9.11 11.65 -14.35
C GLU A 47 -9.12 11.92 -12.84
N GLN A 48 -9.90 12.90 -12.41
CA GLN A 48 -10.05 13.23 -10.99
C GLN A 48 -10.66 12.05 -10.22
N GLU A 49 -11.68 11.42 -10.79
CA GLU A 49 -12.32 10.25 -10.18
C GLU A 49 -11.34 9.12 -10.01
N ARG A 50 -10.54 8.82 -11.05
CA ARG A 50 -9.52 7.76 -10.97
C ARG A 50 -8.43 8.11 -9.95
N TYR A 51 -8.00 9.36 -9.93
CA TYR A 51 -7.00 9.84 -8.97
C TYR A 51 -7.50 9.63 -7.53
N ASP A 52 -8.74 10.01 -7.26
CA ASP A 52 -9.34 9.87 -5.94
C ASP A 52 -9.52 8.39 -5.55
N GLU A 53 -9.95 7.54 -6.47
CA GLU A 53 -10.09 6.10 -6.25
C GLU A 53 -8.74 5.46 -5.89
N ILE A 54 -7.69 5.81 -6.61
CA ILE A 54 -6.35 5.29 -6.35
C ILE A 54 -5.88 5.76 -4.97
N GLY A 55 -6.11 7.02 -4.63
CA GLY A 55 -5.77 7.55 -3.31
C GLY A 55 -6.47 6.81 -2.19
N GLU A 56 -7.74 6.46 -2.37
CA GLU A 56 -8.51 5.68 -1.41
C GLU A 56 -7.96 4.27 -1.27
N GLN A 57 -7.61 3.63 -2.39
CA GLN A 57 -6.99 2.29 -2.39
C GLN A 57 -5.66 2.30 -1.63
N ILE A 58 -4.83 3.31 -1.87
CA ILE A 58 -3.56 3.46 -1.17
C ILE A 58 -3.79 3.57 0.34
N SER A 59 -4.72 4.43 0.76
CA SER A 59 -5.03 4.60 2.18
C SER A 59 -5.50 3.31 2.83
N ASN A 60 -6.35 2.55 2.15
CA ASN A 60 -6.84 1.27 2.65
C ASN A 60 -5.72 0.25 2.78
N LEU A 61 -4.80 0.19 1.80
CA LEU A 61 -3.67 -0.73 1.84
C LEU A 61 -2.66 -0.34 2.91
N GLU A 62 -2.42 0.95 3.12
CA GLU A 62 -1.56 1.43 4.20
C GLU A 62 -2.11 1.01 5.56
N GLU A 63 -3.42 1.06 5.72
CA GLU A 63 -4.09 0.59 6.93
C GLU A 63 -3.88 -0.92 7.13
N CYS A 64 -3.99 -1.70 6.05
CA CYS A 64 -3.70 -3.14 6.08
C CYS A 64 -2.25 -3.41 6.52
N VAL A 65 -1.30 -2.65 6.02
CA VAL A 65 0.11 -2.76 6.41
C VAL A 65 0.27 -2.52 7.91
N ALA A 66 -0.42 -1.50 8.45
CA ALA A 66 -0.38 -1.21 9.89
C ALA A 66 -0.92 -2.36 10.72
N TYR A 67 -1.98 -3.01 10.29
CA TYR A 67 -2.53 -4.19 10.98
C TYR A 67 -1.56 -5.36 10.93
N ILE A 68 -0.87 -5.56 9.81
CA ILE A 68 0.13 -6.63 9.69
C ILE A 68 1.32 -6.34 10.62
N GLU A 69 1.78 -5.09 10.68
CA GLU A 69 2.84 -4.70 11.61
C GLU A 69 2.46 -5.01 13.05
N ASN A 70 1.21 -4.69 13.45
CA ASN A 70 0.71 -5.00 14.78
C ASN A 70 0.70 -6.51 15.03
N ALA A 71 0.29 -7.29 14.04
CA ALA A 71 0.30 -8.75 14.15
C ALA A 71 1.73 -9.28 14.29
N MET A 72 2.67 -8.75 13.54
CA MET A 72 4.08 -9.13 13.63
C MET A 72 4.65 -8.81 15.01
N ASP A 73 4.30 -7.64 15.56
CA ASP A 73 4.72 -7.26 16.91
C ASP A 73 4.19 -8.24 17.95
N CYS A 74 2.94 -8.64 17.82
CA CYS A 74 2.35 -9.65 18.70
C CYS A 74 3.09 -10.98 18.63
N LEU A 75 3.48 -11.39 17.42
CA LEU A 75 4.23 -12.64 17.23
C LEU A 75 5.69 -12.53 17.63
N GLY A 76 6.21 -11.30 17.76
CA GLY A 76 7.59 -11.05 18.13
C GLY A 76 8.01 -11.72 19.44
N ASP A 77 7.07 -11.88 20.37
CA ASP A 77 7.33 -12.56 21.65
C ASP A 77 7.51 -14.08 21.50
N TYR A 78 7.16 -14.63 20.34
CA TYR A 78 7.16 -16.07 20.04
C TYR A 78 8.20 -16.47 18.99
N ILE A 79 9.10 -15.57 18.65
CA ILE A 79 10.22 -15.88 17.73
C ILE A 79 11.52 -16.00 18.51
N ASP A 80 12.43 -16.77 17.92
CA ASP A 80 13.76 -17.00 18.50
C ASP A 80 14.76 -15.95 18.04
#